data_56a0c76c6d372431f66de290b1f5d547
#
_entry.id   56a0c76c6d372431f66de290b1f5d547
#
_cell.length_a   1.000
_cell.length_b   1.000
_cell.length_c   1.000
_cell.angle_alpha   90.00
_cell.angle_beta   90.00
_cell.angle_gamma   90.00
#
_symmetry.space_group_name_H-M   'P 1'
#
loop_
_entity.id
_entity.type
_entity.pdbx_description
1 polymer ?
#
loop_
_entity_poly.entity_id
_entity_poly.type
_entity_poly.pdbx_seq_one_letter_code
_entity_poly.pdbx_strand_id
1 'polypeptide(L)'
;LVGSEMCIRDRGSHIINGHMPVKIKSGETPIRAGGKLFIIDGGLSKAYQERTGIAGYTLIFNSHHLALAEHKPFDPERERTPKVYIVEKMQKRITVADTDEGKELAGRIEDLKELLKAYRSGLLKERVR
;
A
#
# COMPACT_ATOMS: atom_id res chain seq x y z
N LEU A 1 11.06 0.78 15.39
CA LEU A 1 10.25 0.02 14.44
C LEU A 1 9.19 0.95 13.87
N VAL A 2 9.46 1.54 12.69
CA VAL A 2 8.46 2.28 11.92
C VAL A 2 7.98 1.31 10.83
N GLY A 3 7.04 0.45 11.19
CA GLY A 3 6.32 -0.38 10.25
C GLY A 3 4.94 0.25 10.04
N SER A 4 4.64 0.72 8.84
CA SER A 4 3.26 1.03 8.49
C SER A 4 2.58 -0.26 8.05
N GLU A 5 1.61 -0.72 8.82
CA GLU A 5 0.73 -1.81 8.42
C GLU A 5 -0.33 -1.26 7.46
N MET A 6 -0.34 -1.78 6.25
CA MET A 6 -1.41 -1.52 5.30
C MET A 6 -2.39 -2.69 5.38
N CYS A 7 -3.44 -2.53 6.19
CA CYS A 7 -4.49 -3.52 6.35
C CYS A 7 -5.48 -3.46 5.20
N ILE A 8 -5.41 -4.42 4.28
CA ILE A 8 -6.53 -4.77 3.39
C ILE A 8 -7.21 -5.99 4.03
N ARG A 9 -8.33 -5.78 4.69
CA ARG A 9 -8.96 -6.69 5.66
C ARG A 9 -9.35 -8.07 5.11
N ASP A 10 -9.43 -8.27 3.79
CA ASP A 10 -9.89 -9.53 3.20
C ASP A 10 -8.79 -10.43 2.61
N ARG A 11 -7.50 -10.00 2.59
CA ARG A 11 -6.42 -10.78 1.93
C ARG A 11 -5.08 -10.83 2.65
N GLY A 12 -5.06 -10.44 3.91
CA GLY A 12 -3.85 -10.47 4.73
C GLY A 12 -3.13 -9.14 4.78
N SER A 13 -2.62 -8.82 5.95
CA SER A 13 -1.81 -7.64 6.20
C SER A 13 -0.42 -7.80 5.57
N HIS A 14 0.11 -6.75 4.99
CA HIS A 14 1.49 -6.70 4.53
C HIS A 14 2.32 -5.84 5.50
N ILE A 15 3.53 -6.31 5.79
CA ILE A 15 4.51 -5.56 6.56
C ILE A 15 5.53 -4.98 5.59
N ILE A 16 5.75 -3.66 5.65
CA ILE A 16 6.73 -2.96 4.82
C ILE A 16 7.85 -2.47 5.72
N ASN A 17 9.08 -2.90 5.42
CA ASN A 17 10.28 -2.51 6.15
C ASN A 17 11.21 -1.68 5.25
N GLY A 18 11.55 -0.45 5.69
CA GLY A 18 12.46 0.47 5.00
C GLY A 18 13.76 0.75 5.74
N HIS A 19 14.12 -0.06 6.76
CA HIS A 19 15.27 0.23 7.61
C HIS A 19 16.48 -0.68 7.38
N MET A 20 16.26 -1.94 7.02
CA MET A 20 17.36 -2.89 6.80
C MET A 20 17.48 -3.21 5.31
N PRO A 21 18.61 -2.83 4.68
CA PRO A 21 18.76 -2.99 3.24
C PRO A 21 18.84 -4.46 2.82
N VAL A 22 18.19 -4.77 1.70
CA VAL A 22 18.28 -6.09 1.04
C VAL A 22 19.64 -6.23 0.39
N LYS A 23 20.33 -7.32 0.68
CA LYS A 23 21.64 -7.64 0.07
C LYS A 23 21.45 -8.59 -1.10
N ILE A 24 21.08 -8.06 -2.27
CA ILE A 24 20.86 -8.87 -3.48
C ILE A 24 22.11 -9.66 -3.88
N LYS A 25 23.30 -9.06 -3.71
CA LYS A 25 24.58 -9.77 -3.97
C LYS A 25 24.76 -11.02 -3.10
N SER A 26 24.12 -11.08 -1.95
CA SER A 26 24.13 -12.22 -1.04
C SER A 26 22.95 -13.18 -1.27
N GLY A 27 22.16 -12.96 -2.34
CA GLY A 27 21.00 -13.80 -2.66
C GLY A 27 19.74 -13.49 -1.84
N GLU A 28 19.72 -12.37 -1.10
CA GLU A 28 18.51 -11.98 -0.37
C GLU A 28 17.42 -11.48 -1.32
N THR A 29 16.17 -11.75 -0.97
CA THR A 29 14.99 -11.26 -1.70
C THR A 29 14.26 -10.17 -0.91
N PRO A 30 13.71 -9.14 -1.59
CA PRO A 30 12.90 -8.12 -0.95
C PRO A 30 11.52 -8.63 -0.50
N ILE A 31 11.08 -9.77 -1.04
CA ILE A 31 9.79 -10.37 -0.72
C ILE A 31 10.03 -11.57 0.20
N ARG A 32 9.47 -11.54 1.40
CA ARG A 32 9.63 -12.59 2.42
C ARG A 32 8.27 -13.05 2.95
N ALA A 33 8.29 -14.11 3.74
CA ALA A 33 7.10 -14.68 4.39
C ALA A 33 5.93 -14.92 3.41
N GLY A 34 6.23 -15.48 2.23
CA GLY A 34 5.19 -15.78 1.24
C GLY A 34 4.45 -14.55 0.69
N GLY A 35 5.13 -13.41 0.60
CA GLY A 35 4.53 -12.16 0.10
C GLY A 35 3.92 -11.27 1.18
N LYS A 36 4.07 -11.63 2.46
CA LYS A 36 3.54 -10.80 3.57
C LYS A 36 4.51 -9.74 4.08
N LEU A 37 5.82 -9.89 3.82
CA LEU A 37 6.84 -8.93 4.23
C LEU A 37 7.59 -8.40 3.01
N PHE A 38 7.61 -7.07 2.88
CA PHE A 38 8.36 -6.35 1.85
C PHE A 38 9.49 -5.55 2.49
N ILE A 39 10.71 -5.74 2.00
CA ILE A 39 11.86 -4.94 2.38
C ILE A 39 12.17 -4.01 1.21
N ILE A 40 11.88 -2.71 1.38
CA ILE A 40 12.02 -1.72 0.31
C ILE A 40 13.35 -0.96 0.35
N ASP A 41 14.12 -1.09 1.43
CA ASP A 41 15.45 -0.50 1.52
C ASP A 41 16.47 -1.34 0.74
N GLY A 42 17.25 -0.70 -0.11
CA GLY A 42 18.37 -1.29 -0.83
C GLY A 42 19.69 -0.59 -0.53
N GLY A 43 19.69 0.31 0.48
CA GLY A 43 20.82 1.19 0.77
C GLY A 43 20.93 2.29 -0.28
N LEU A 44 20.02 3.26 -0.22
CA LEU A 44 19.91 4.38 -1.18
C LEU A 44 21.21 5.19 -1.32
N SER A 45 22.05 5.26 -0.27
CA SER A 45 23.31 5.96 -0.36
C SER A 45 24.32 5.21 -1.23
N LYS A 46 25.09 5.93 -2.02
CA LYS A 46 26.09 5.37 -2.95
C LYS A 46 27.04 4.37 -2.29
N ALA A 47 27.45 4.62 -1.04
CA ALA A 47 28.34 3.75 -0.28
C ALA A 47 27.74 2.37 0.03
N TYR A 48 26.42 2.28 0.17
CA TYR A 48 25.73 1.02 0.42
C TYR A 48 25.40 0.26 -0.87
N GLN A 49 25.17 0.96 -1.98
CA GLN A 49 24.83 0.35 -3.27
C GLN A 49 25.88 -0.64 -3.76
N GLU A 50 27.17 -0.36 -3.51
CA GLU A 50 28.26 -1.28 -3.83
C GLU A 50 28.13 -2.61 -3.06
N ARG A 51 27.66 -2.55 -1.83
CA ARG A 51 27.50 -3.75 -0.96
C ARG A 51 26.21 -4.51 -1.24
N THR A 52 25.12 -3.80 -1.51
CA THR A 52 23.78 -4.39 -1.70
C THR A 52 23.52 -4.82 -3.14
N GLY A 53 24.06 -4.07 -4.11
CA GLY A 53 23.90 -4.31 -5.54
C GLY A 53 22.72 -3.58 -6.19
N ILE A 54 21.95 -2.86 -5.41
CA ILE A 54 20.78 -2.07 -5.85
C ILE A 54 20.71 -0.74 -5.11
N ALA A 55 19.89 0.20 -5.60
CA ALA A 55 19.59 1.45 -4.90
C ALA A 55 18.36 1.35 -3.99
N GLY A 56 17.47 0.39 -4.21
CA GLY A 56 16.28 0.17 -3.39
C GLY A 56 15.08 -0.28 -4.19
N TYR A 57 13.93 -0.29 -3.55
CA TYR A 57 12.65 -0.64 -4.16
C TYR A 57 11.59 0.41 -3.91
N THR A 58 10.67 0.58 -4.85
CA THR A 58 9.40 1.28 -4.66
C THR A 58 8.28 0.27 -4.64
N LEU A 59 7.48 0.27 -3.58
CA LEU A 59 6.25 -0.49 -3.53
C LEU A 59 5.16 0.30 -4.27
N ILE A 60 4.54 -0.35 -5.24
CA ILE A 60 3.45 0.20 -6.05
C ILE A 60 2.18 -0.55 -5.68
N PHE A 61 1.23 0.15 -5.10
CA PHE A 61 -0.09 -0.37 -4.80
C PHE A 61 -1.14 0.38 -5.59
N ASN A 62 -2.01 -0.35 -6.26
CA ASN A 62 -3.19 0.20 -6.91
C ASN A 62 -4.37 -0.78 -6.81
N SER A 63 -5.52 -0.39 -7.37
CA SER A 63 -6.76 -1.18 -7.29
C SER A 63 -6.73 -2.54 -7.99
N HIS A 64 -5.64 -2.87 -8.73
CA HIS A 64 -5.52 -4.09 -9.51
C HIS A 64 -4.37 -4.97 -9.08
N HIS A 65 -3.29 -4.39 -8.57
CA HIS A 65 -2.09 -5.15 -8.23
C HIS A 65 -1.20 -4.48 -7.18
N LEU A 66 -0.38 -5.30 -6.57
CA LEU A 66 0.75 -4.93 -5.75
C LEU A 66 2.02 -5.28 -6.52
N ALA A 67 2.93 -4.34 -6.68
CA ALA A 67 4.17 -4.53 -7.42
C ALA A 67 5.36 -3.88 -6.72
N LEU A 68 6.56 -4.37 -7.02
CA LEU A 68 7.83 -3.78 -6.63
C LEU A 68 8.59 -3.29 -7.86
N ALA A 69 9.00 -2.03 -7.85
CA ALA A 69 9.93 -1.48 -8.81
C ALA A 69 11.35 -1.47 -8.22
N GLU A 70 12.26 -2.18 -8.86
CA GLU A 70 13.68 -2.25 -8.47
C GLU A 70 14.44 -1.07 -9.08
N HIS A 71 15.12 -0.30 -8.24
CA HIS A 71 15.99 0.79 -8.65
C HIS A 71 17.44 0.31 -8.65
N LYS A 72 18.07 0.39 -9.81
CA LYS A 72 19.51 0.15 -9.96
C LYS A 72 20.33 1.39 -9.58
N PRO A 73 21.60 1.22 -9.22
CA PRO A 73 22.51 2.34 -9.10
C PRO A 73 22.49 3.21 -10.37
N PHE A 74 22.57 4.52 -10.19
CA PHE A 74 22.52 5.46 -11.32
C PHE A 74 23.70 5.23 -12.28
N ASP A 75 23.37 5.05 -13.54
CA ASP A 75 24.31 4.93 -14.65
C ASP A 75 23.80 5.84 -15.79
N PRO A 76 24.55 6.86 -16.19
CA PRO A 76 24.12 7.80 -17.23
C PRO A 76 23.96 7.15 -18.61
N GLU A 77 24.63 6.04 -18.87
CA GLU A 77 24.62 5.35 -20.17
C GLU A 77 23.57 4.25 -20.25
N ARG A 78 22.92 3.91 -19.13
CA ARG A 78 21.89 2.86 -19.09
C ARG A 78 20.49 3.41 -19.09
N GLU A 79 19.59 2.57 -19.56
CA GLU A 79 18.15 2.82 -19.46
C GLU A 79 17.74 3.07 -18.01
N ARG A 80 17.02 4.18 -17.77
CA ARG A 80 16.61 4.64 -16.44
C ARG A 80 15.31 4.00 -15.95
N THR A 81 14.72 3.11 -16.74
CA THR A 81 13.45 2.46 -16.41
C THR A 81 13.65 1.41 -15.31
N PRO A 82 12.96 1.50 -14.17
CA PRO A 82 13.06 0.50 -13.13
C PRO A 82 12.43 -0.82 -13.59
N LYS A 83 12.99 -1.94 -13.14
CA LYS A 83 12.38 -3.25 -13.40
C LYS A 83 11.21 -3.46 -12.44
N VAL A 84 10.03 -3.67 -12.98
CA VAL A 84 8.80 -3.85 -12.18
C VAL A 84 8.44 -5.32 -12.10
N TYR A 85 8.22 -5.80 -10.87
CA TYR A 85 7.76 -7.16 -10.59
C TYR A 85 6.35 -7.09 -9.99
N ILE A 86 5.39 -7.71 -10.63
CA ILE A 86 4.04 -7.85 -10.08
C ILE A 86 4.11 -8.96 -9.01
N VAL A 87 3.79 -8.61 -7.78
CA VAL A 87 3.81 -9.53 -6.64
C VAL A 87 2.46 -10.18 -6.45
N GLU A 88 1.40 -9.38 -6.52
CA GLU A 88 0.02 -9.85 -6.35
C GLU A 88 -0.89 -9.16 -7.36
N LYS A 89 -1.81 -9.94 -7.96
CA LYS A 89 -2.89 -9.42 -8.79
C LYS A 89 -4.21 -9.58 -8.05
N MET A 90 -4.97 -8.51 -7.95
CA MET A 90 -6.31 -8.56 -7.38
C MET A 90 -7.25 -9.25 -8.37
N GLN A 91 -8.05 -10.23 -7.90
CA GLN A 91 -9.04 -10.91 -8.73
C GLN A 91 -10.14 -9.96 -9.19
N LYS A 92 -10.46 -8.98 -8.37
CA LYS A 92 -11.45 -7.94 -8.62
C LYS A 92 -10.80 -6.58 -8.29
N ARG A 93 -11.14 -5.57 -9.09
CA ARG A 93 -10.72 -4.20 -8.79
C ARG A 93 -11.23 -3.77 -7.42
N ILE A 94 -10.34 -3.29 -6.57
CA ILE A 94 -10.70 -2.71 -5.28
C ILE A 94 -11.30 -1.32 -5.53
N THR A 95 -12.48 -1.08 -5.01
CA THR A 95 -13.16 0.22 -5.04
C THR A 95 -13.10 0.87 -3.66
N VAL A 96 -13.44 2.16 -3.57
CA VAL A 96 -13.54 2.84 -2.27
C VAL A 96 -14.52 2.14 -1.34
N ALA A 97 -15.62 1.61 -1.88
CA ALA A 97 -16.62 0.86 -1.10
C ALA A 97 -16.09 -0.42 -0.46
N ASP A 98 -15.01 -0.99 -1.01
CA ASP A 98 -14.40 -2.21 -0.46
C ASP A 98 -13.43 -1.90 0.70
N THR A 99 -13.06 -0.62 0.89
CA THR A 99 -12.19 -0.16 1.99
C THR A 99 -12.96 0.00 3.30
N ASP A 100 -12.24 -0.03 4.44
CA ASP A 100 -12.87 0.21 5.75
C ASP A 100 -13.46 1.62 5.84
N GLU A 101 -12.77 2.64 5.31
CA GLU A 101 -13.29 4.00 5.22
C GLU A 101 -14.54 4.08 4.35
N GLY A 102 -14.57 3.38 3.21
CA GLY A 102 -15.73 3.35 2.33
C GLY A 102 -16.95 2.72 3.00
N LYS A 103 -16.75 1.65 3.78
CA LYS A 103 -17.82 1.00 4.56
C LYS A 103 -18.36 1.92 5.66
N GLU A 104 -17.45 2.62 6.38
CA GLU A 104 -17.84 3.60 7.39
C GLU A 104 -18.65 4.76 6.78
N LEU A 105 -18.19 5.30 5.66
CA LEU A 105 -18.90 6.36 4.93
C LEU A 105 -20.28 5.91 4.45
N ALA A 106 -20.38 4.67 3.95
CA ALA A 106 -21.67 4.12 3.54
C ALA A 106 -22.64 4.01 4.72
N GLY A 107 -22.17 3.55 5.89
CA GLY A 107 -22.99 3.54 7.12
C GLY A 107 -23.48 4.94 7.51
N ARG A 108 -22.58 5.93 7.53
CA ARG A 108 -22.94 7.33 7.83
C ARG A 108 -23.96 7.90 6.85
N ILE A 109 -23.87 7.55 5.57
CA ILE A 109 -24.82 7.95 4.54
C ILE A 109 -26.21 7.37 4.83
N GLU A 110 -26.30 6.11 5.22
CA GLU A 110 -27.59 5.49 5.59
C GLU A 110 -28.19 6.13 6.85
N ASP A 111 -27.38 6.37 7.89
CA ASP A 111 -27.83 7.06 9.10
C ASP A 111 -28.38 8.45 8.78
N LEU A 112 -27.71 9.21 7.93
CA LEU A 112 -28.17 10.55 7.50
C LEU A 112 -29.45 10.49 6.66
N LYS A 113 -29.62 9.47 5.81
CA LYS A 113 -30.88 9.26 5.07
C LYS A 113 -32.03 8.94 6.00
N GLU A 114 -31.82 8.09 7.00
CA GLU A 114 -32.81 7.78 8.03
C GLU A 114 -33.18 9.01 8.84
N LEU A 115 -32.20 9.79 9.27
CA LEU A 115 -32.42 11.04 9.99
C LEU A 115 -33.22 12.03 9.14
N LEU A 116 -32.87 12.23 7.88
CA LEU A 116 -33.60 13.09 6.95
C LEU A 116 -35.04 12.65 6.77
N LYS A 117 -35.28 11.33 6.67
CA LYS A 117 -36.64 10.76 6.59
C LYS A 117 -37.43 11.06 7.84
N ALA A 118 -36.82 10.93 9.04
CA ALA A 118 -37.49 11.24 10.31
C ALA A 118 -37.89 12.72 10.44
N TYR A 119 -37.03 13.62 9.98
CA TYR A 119 -37.39 15.08 9.92
C TYR A 119 -38.53 15.32 8.92
N ARG A 120 -38.44 14.75 7.71
CA ARG A 120 -39.49 14.97 6.68
C ARG A 120 -40.85 14.38 7.08
N SER A 121 -40.88 13.33 7.86
CA SER A 121 -42.11 12.70 8.38
C SER A 121 -42.67 13.41 9.63
N GLY A 122 -41.96 14.41 10.17
CA GLY A 122 -42.35 15.12 11.39
C GLY A 122 -42.11 14.32 12.68
N LEU A 123 -41.42 13.19 12.59
CA LEU A 123 -41.07 12.35 13.75
C LEU A 123 -40.05 13.07 14.65
N LEU A 124 -39.18 13.86 14.04
CA LEU A 124 -38.23 14.74 14.70
C LEU A 124 -38.55 16.20 14.35
N LYS A 125 -38.47 17.07 15.34
CA LYS A 125 -38.63 18.52 15.16
C LYS A 125 -37.32 19.23 15.44
N GLU A 126 -36.99 20.20 14.62
CA GLU A 126 -35.83 21.04 14.83
C GLU A 126 -36.01 21.87 16.12
N ARG A 127 -35.04 21.84 17.03
CA ARG A 127 -35.01 22.75 18.16
C ARG A 127 -34.53 24.10 17.65
N VAL A 128 -35.47 25.02 17.39
CA VAL A 128 -35.13 26.43 17.19
C VAL A 128 -34.57 26.94 18.51
N ARG A 129 -33.31 27.37 18.53
CA ARG A 129 -32.68 28.08 19.65
C ARG A 129 -32.97 29.54 19.56
#